data_45c1c381be21c000725da87c7faeb9ac
#
_entry.id   45c1c381be21c000725da87c7faeb9ac
#
_cell.length_a   1.000
_cell.length_b   1.000
_cell.length_c   1.000
_cell.angle_alpha   90.00
_cell.angle_beta   90.00
_cell.angle_gamma   90.00
#
_symmetry.space_group_name_H-M   'P 1'
#
loop_
_entity.id
_entity.type
_entity.pdbx_description
1 polymer ?
#
loop_
_entity_poly.entity_id
_entity_poly.type
_entity_poly.pdbx_seq_one_letter_code
_entity_poly.pdbx_strand_id
1 'polypeptide(L)'
;MAKILIIDDERAIRRALREILEFEGYQVVEAENGKEGVEKANASLFDIIFCDIKMPLMDGMDVLEALMKENSETPIVMISGHGTIDTAVQALKKGAFDFIEKPLDLNRILVTIRNANERTVLVEERKQLKTTVKKFKGSAIIGETQGISKIKEMIEKVAPSDARVLITGENGTGKELVARSLHDNSNRNKMPFVEVNCAAIPSELIESELFGHEKGAFTSAVKDKKGKFELASGGTLFLDEIGDMSASAQAKVLRALQENVIQRVGSEKDIKVDCRVVAATNKDLRKEIAEGRFREDLYHRLAVILIHVPTLNERKEDIPVLANHFLTSVCDEQGIARKNFDDGALNELTNINWTGNIRELRNIVERLIILCDHIITKEDVLRYANPGK
;
A
#
# COMPACT_ATOMS: atom_id res chain seq x y z
N MET A 1 -18.53 0.78 -17.63
CA MET A 1 -19.80 0.02 -17.56
C MET A 1 -19.43 -1.41 -17.25
N ALA A 2 -20.06 -2.02 -16.25
CA ALA A 2 -19.76 -3.40 -15.91
C ALA A 2 -20.29 -4.36 -16.97
N LYS A 3 -19.51 -5.39 -17.30
CA LYS A 3 -19.77 -6.36 -18.36
C LYS A 3 -20.17 -7.70 -17.77
N ILE A 4 -21.34 -8.19 -18.13
CA ILE A 4 -21.96 -9.40 -17.57
C ILE A 4 -22.04 -10.48 -18.66
N LEU A 5 -21.66 -11.72 -18.32
CA LEU A 5 -21.85 -12.89 -19.16
C LEU A 5 -23.04 -13.70 -18.63
N ILE A 6 -23.98 -14.07 -19.51
CA ILE A 6 -25.12 -14.96 -19.22
C ILE A 6 -24.92 -16.25 -20.00
N ILE A 7 -24.90 -17.39 -19.30
CA ILE A 7 -24.76 -18.72 -19.87
C ILE A 7 -26.03 -19.50 -19.50
N ASP A 8 -26.92 -19.71 -20.43
CA ASP A 8 -28.19 -20.41 -20.23
C ASP A 8 -28.67 -20.97 -21.62
N ASP A 9 -29.17 -22.16 -21.70
CA ASP A 9 -29.62 -22.73 -22.97
C ASP A 9 -31.01 -22.20 -23.38
N GLU A 10 -31.79 -21.72 -22.40
CA GLU A 10 -33.12 -21.18 -22.63
C GLU A 10 -33.08 -19.74 -23.17
N ARG A 11 -33.36 -19.57 -24.48
CA ARG A 11 -33.36 -18.25 -25.14
C ARG A 11 -34.28 -17.22 -24.46
N ALA A 12 -35.41 -17.67 -23.91
CA ALA A 12 -36.37 -16.80 -23.25
C ALA A 12 -35.78 -16.17 -21.98
N ILE A 13 -35.01 -16.96 -21.21
CA ILE A 13 -34.35 -16.52 -19.97
C ILE A 13 -33.21 -15.58 -20.29
N ARG A 14 -32.36 -15.93 -21.27
CA ARG A 14 -31.27 -15.04 -21.70
C ARG A 14 -31.79 -13.66 -22.13
N ARG A 15 -32.87 -13.65 -22.93
CA ARG A 15 -33.49 -12.40 -23.39
C ARG A 15 -34.07 -11.57 -22.24
N ALA A 16 -34.80 -12.21 -21.30
CA ALA A 16 -35.35 -11.51 -20.14
C ALA A 16 -34.24 -10.90 -19.25
N LEU A 17 -33.18 -11.66 -18.95
CA LEU A 17 -32.04 -11.17 -18.19
C LEU A 17 -31.32 -10.04 -18.91
N ARG A 18 -31.10 -10.15 -20.23
CA ARG A 18 -30.48 -9.10 -21.03
C ARG A 18 -31.31 -7.82 -20.96
N GLU A 19 -32.61 -7.85 -21.24
CA GLU A 19 -33.45 -6.66 -21.23
C GLU A 19 -33.42 -5.94 -19.87
N ILE A 20 -33.43 -6.71 -18.78
CA ILE A 20 -33.33 -6.17 -17.41
C ILE A 20 -31.97 -5.53 -17.17
N LEU A 21 -30.89 -6.24 -17.48
CA LEU A 21 -29.53 -5.79 -17.17
C LEU A 21 -29.08 -4.62 -18.05
N GLU A 22 -29.48 -4.61 -19.33
CA GLU A 22 -29.22 -3.49 -20.22
C GLU A 22 -30.01 -2.24 -19.80
N PHE A 23 -31.23 -2.39 -19.29
CA PHE A 23 -32.02 -1.28 -18.72
C PHE A 23 -31.30 -0.65 -17.50
N GLU A 24 -30.63 -1.46 -16.68
CA GLU A 24 -29.83 -1.02 -15.53
C GLU A 24 -28.43 -0.52 -15.93
N GLY A 25 -28.12 -0.46 -17.25
CA GLY A 25 -26.87 0.12 -17.75
C GLY A 25 -25.67 -0.84 -17.79
N TYR A 26 -25.88 -2.15 -17.71
CA TYR A 26 -24.83 -3.16 -17.85
C TYR A 26 -24.62 -3.54 -19.33
N GLN A 27 -23.39 -3.93 -19.68
CA GLN A 27 -23.12 -4.57 -20.98
C GLN A 27 -23.32 -6.08 -20.82
N VAL A 28 -24.16 -6.68 -21.68
CA VAL A 28 -24.51 -8.10 -21.61
C VAL A 28 -23.95 -8.86 -22.79
N VAL A 29 -23.30 -9.99 -22.50
CA VAL A 29 -22.88 -11.00 -23.49
C VAL A 29 -23.60 -12.29 -23.15
N GLU A 30 -24.11 -12.98 -24.18
CA GLU A 30 -24.83 -14.25 -24.01
C GLU A 30 -24.01 -15.42 -24.53
N ALA A 31 -24.21 -16.61 -23.93
CA ALA A 31 -23.75 -17.89 -24.41
C ALA A 31 -24.89 -18.91 -24.30
N GLU A 32 -25.04 -19.78 -25.31
CA GLU A 32 -26.16 -20.72 -25.42
C GLU A 32 -25.87 -22.08 -24.79
N ASN A 33 -24.66 -22.33 -24.35
CA ASN A 33 -24.22 -23.55 -23.69
C ASN A 33 -22.93 -23.31 -22.89
N GLY A 34 -22.59 -24.28 -22.04
CA GLY A 34 -21.43 -24.17 -21.16
C GLY A 34 -20.10 -24.04 -21.88
N LYS A 35 -19.92 -24.73 -23.03
CA LYS A 35 -18.67 -24.67 -23.81
C LYS A 35 -18.44 -23.28 -24.37
N GLU A 36 -19.46 -22.70 -25.02
CA GLU A 36 -19.39 -21.32 -25.52
C GLU A 36 -19.17 -20.32 -24.40
N GLY A 37 -19.80 -20.57 -23.22
CA GLY A 37 -19.62 -19.75 -22.02
C GLY A 37 -18.18 -19.71 -21.56
N VAL A 38 -17.52 -20.84 -21.45
CA VAL A 38 -16.10 -20.94 -21.06
C VAL A 38 -15.21 -20.27 -22.12
N GLU A 39 -15.46 -20.49 -23.42
CA GLU A 39 -14.67 -19.85 -24.49
C GLU A 39 -14.78 -18.33 -24.42
N LYS A 40 -15.99 -17.77 -24.20
CA LYS A 40 -16.19 -16.32 -24.07
C LYS A 40 -15.59 -15.75 -22.79
N ALA A 41 -15.70 -16.48 -21.67
CA ALA A 41 -15.12 -16.07 -20.38
C ALA A 41 -13.58 -15.98 -20.46
N ASN A 42 -12.95 -16.88 -21.23
CA ASN A 42 -11.50 -16.87 -21.46
C ASN A 42 -11.04 -15.82 -22.46
N ALA A 43 -11.91 -15.45 -23.42
CA ALA A 43 -11.59 -14.45 -24.45
C ALA A 43 -11.74 -12.99 -23.97
N SER A 44 -12.49 -12.74 -22.89
CA SER A 44 -12.79 -11.40 -22.38
C SER A 44 -12.98 -11.39 -20.89
N LEU A 45 -12.66 -10.26 -20.24
CA LEU A 45 -12.94 -10.04 -18.82
C LEU A 45 -14.44 -9.70 -18.62
N PHE A 46 -15.01 -10.29 -17.60
CA PHE A 46 -16.38 -10.01 -17.14
C PHE A 46 -16.38 -9.67 -15.66
N ASP A 47 -17.27 -8.78 -15.25
CA ASP A 47 -17.43 -8.40 -13.85
C ASP A 47 -18.24 -9.44 -13.07
N ILE A 48 -19.18 -10.12 -13.74
CA ILE A 48 -20.03 -11.20 -13.18
C ILE A 48 -20.40 -12.17 -14.30
N ILE A 49 -20.52 -13.46 -13.94
CA ILE A 49 -21.03 -14.52 -14.79
C ILE A 49 -22.28 -15.13 -14.15
N PHE A 50 -23.40 -15.11 -14.86
CA PHE A 50 -24.59 -15.89 -14.52
C PHE A 50 -24.58 -17.18 -15.33
N CYS A 51 -24.68 -18.34 -14.67
CA CYS A 51 -24.60 -19.63 -15.32
C CYS A 51 -25.74 -20.55 -14.86
N ASP A 52 -26.54 -21.02 -15.82
CA ASP A 52 -27.53 -22.06 -15.54
C ASP A 52 -26.83 -23.39 -15.24
N ILE A 53 -27.43 -24.19 -14.35
CA ILE A 53 -26.86 -25.50 -13.98
C ILE A 53 -27.14 -26.53 -15.05
N LYS A 54 -28.36 -26.63 -15.53
CA LYS A 54 -28.75 -27.69 -16.45
C LYS A 54 -28.72 -27.23 -17.90
N MET A 55 -27.63 -27.51 -18.57
CA MET A 55 -27.43 -27.17 -19.97
C MET A 55 -26.94 -28.37 -20.78
N PRO A 56 -27.26 -28.44 -22.10
CA PRO A 56 -26.71 -29.47 -22.98
C PRO A 56 -25.19 -29.24 -23.22
N LEU A 57 -24.50 -30.30 -23.58
CA LEU A 57 -23.07 -30.38 -23.92
C LEU A 57 -22.11 -30.25 -22.73
N MET A 58 -22.30 -29.26 -21.86
CA MET A 58 -21.49 -29.00 -20.67
C MET A 58 -22.41 -28.37 -19.63
N ASP A 59 -22.56 -29.01 -18.46
CA ASP A 59 -23.42 -28.47 -17.41
C ASP A 59 -22.77 -27.31 -16.66
N GLY A 60 -23.57 -26.55 -15.91
CA GLY A 60 -23.07 -25.36 -15.22
C GLY A 60 -22.09 -25.67 -14.10
N MET A 61 -22.13 -26.89 -13.52
CA MET A 61 -21.17 -27.29 -12.50
C MET A 61 -19.80 -27.57 -13.11
N ASP A 62 -19.76 -28.09 -14.34
CA ASP A 62 -18.54 -28.28 -15.11
C ASP A 62 -17.96 -26.94 -15.58
N VAL A 63 -18.83 -25.99 -15.98
CA VAL A 63 -18.42 -24.60 -16.29
C VAL A 63 -17.77 -23.96 -15.08
N LEU A 64 -18.39 -24.06 -13.90
CA LEU A 64 -17.85 -23.53 -12.65
C LEU A 64 -16.46 -24.11 -12.35
N GLU A 65 -16.30 -25.44 -12.45
CA GLU A 65 -15.03 -26.09 -12.21
C GLU A 65 -13.95 -25.68 -13.22
N ALA A 66 -14.31 -25.55 -14.50
CA ALA A 66 -13.38 -25.13 -15.55
C ALA A 66 -12.85 -23.70 -15.28
N LEU A 67 -13.74 -22.77 -15.00
CA LEU A 67 -13.37 -21.36 -14.74
C LEU A 67 -12.61 -21.19 -13.41
N MET A 68 -12.96 -21.97 -12.37
CA MET A 68 -12.23 -21.93 -11.10
C MET A 68 -10.82 -22.53 -11.21
N LYS A 69 -10.56 -23.52 -12.09
CA LYS A 69 -9.21 -24.07 -12.33
C LYS A 69 -8.27 -23.05 -12.95
N GLU A 70 -8.78 -22.16 -13.76
CA GLU A 70 -8.00 -21.07 -14.39
C GLU A 70 -7.77 -19.88 -13.46
N ASN A 71 -8.07 -19.99 -12.15
CA ASN A 71 -7.98 -18.93 -11.15
C ASN A 71 -8.77 -17.65 -11.53
N SER A 72 -9.92 -17.81 -12.17
CA SER A 72 -10.82 -16.69 -12.45
C SER A 72 -11.32 -16.07 -11.14
N GLU A 73 -11.03 -14.78 -10.95
CA GLU A 73 -11.55 -14.01 -9.80
C GLU A 73 -12.96 -13.47 -10.06
N THR A 74 -13.48 -13.66 -11.27
CA THR A 74 -14.80 -13.21 -11.66
C THR A 74 -15.87 -13.96 -10.85
N PRO A 75 -16.78 -13.27 -10.14
CA PRO A 75 -17.86 -13.89 -9.40
C PRO A 75 -18.78 -14.68 -10.35
N ILE A 76 -19.02 -15.96 -10.06
CA ILE A 76 -19.91 -16.82 -10.82
C ILE A 76 -21.16 -17.07 -9.97
N VAL A 77 -22.33 -16.69 -10.49
CA VAL A 77 -23.63 -16.89 -9.86
C VAL A 77 -24.36 -18.03 -10.59
N MET A 78 -24.68 -19.08 -9.85
CA MET A 78 -25.36 -20.24 -10.42
C MET A 78 -26.87 -20.00 -10.41
N ILE A 79 -27.55 -20.37 -11.50
CA ILE A 79 -29.00 -20.29 -11.67
C ILE A 79 -29.55 -21.71 -11.80
N SER A 80 -30.71 -22.00 -11.20
CA SER A 80 -31.35 -23.34 -11.34
C SER A 80 -32.87 -23.28 -11.29
N GLY A 81 -33.50 -24.02 -12.15
CA GLY A 81 -34.99 -24.23 -12.15
C GLY A 81 -35.45 -25.36 -11.25
N HIS A 82 -34.56 -26.26 -10.81
CA HIS A 82 -34.86 -27.40 -9.94
C HIS A 82 -33.74 -27.59 -8.91
N GLY A 83 -33.35 -26.49 -8.26
CA GLY A 83 -32.26 -26.54 -7.27
C GLY A 83 -32.74 -27.16 -5.98
N THR A 84 -32.12 -28.28 -5.57
CA THR A 84 -32.22 -28.75 -4.19
C THR A 84 -31.25 -27.98 -3.33
N ILE A 85 -31.50 -27.92 -2.02
CA ILE A 85 -30.55 -27.32 -1.06
C ILE A 85 -29.13 -27.92 -1.22
N ASP A 86 -29.07 -29.23 -1.49
CA ASP A 86 -27.80 -29.93 -1.70
C ASP A 86 -27.04 -29.43 -2.93
N THR A 87 -27.73 -29.14 -4.03
CA THR A 87 -27.09 -28.60 -5.25
C THR A 87 -26.54 -27.19 -5.01
N ALA A 88 -27.28 -26.33 -4.31
CA ALA A 88 -26.83 -25.00 -3.94
C ALA A 88 -25.58 -25.05 -3.03
N VAL A 89 -25.60 -25.92 -2.01
CA VAL A 89 -24.45 -26.13 -1.11
C VAL A 89 -23.22 -26.67 -1.88
N GLN A 90 -23.42 -27.59 -2.84
CA GLN A 90 -22.32 -28.07 -3.67
C GLN A 90 -21.71 -26.98 -4.55
N ALA A 91 -22.54 -26.16 -5.20
CA ALA A 91 -22.08 -25.06 -6.02
C ALA A 91 -21.24 -24.05 -5.20
N LEU A 92 -21.73 -23.63 -4.03
CA LEU A 92 -21.00 -22.74 -3.13
C LEU A 92 -19.67 -23.35 -2.62
N LYS A 93 -19.65 -24.65 -2.28
CA LYS A 93 -18.41 -25.36 -1.90
C LYS A 93 -17.37 -25.43 -3.03
N LYS A 94 -17.83 -25.47 -4.29
CA LYS A 94 -16.97 -25.46 -5.49
C LYS A 94 -16.52 -24.06 -5.90
N GLY A 95 -16.94 -23.02 -5.20
CA GLY A 95 -16.47 -21.64 -5.40
C GLY A 95 -17.46 -20.71 -6.09
N ALA A 96 -18.72 -21.11 -6.30
CA ALA A 96 -19.75 -20.18 -6.76
C ALA A 96 -19.90 -19.02 -5.77
N PHE A 97 -20.10 -17.82 -6.30
CA PHE A 97 -20.33 -16.62 -5.48
C PHE A 97 -21.69 -16.62 -4.81
N ASP A 98 -22.74 -16.98 -5.55
CA ASP A 98 -24.11 -17.08 -5.06
C ASP A 98 -24.90 -18.11 -5.90
N PHE A 99 -26.12 -18.40 -5.44
CA PHE A 99 -27.05 -19.30 -6.10
C PHE A 99 -28.45 -18.66 -6.13
N ILE A 100 -29.08 -18.66 -7.31
CA ILE A 100 -30.41 -18.09 -7.53
C ILE A 100 -31.33 -19.15 -8.12
N GLU A 101 -32.51 -19.34 -7.51
CA GLU A 101 -33.52 -20.25 -7.99
C GLU A 101 -34.43 -19.55 -9.01
N LYS A 102 -34.85 -20.27 -10.08
CA LYS A 102 -35.89 -19.82 -11.03
C LYS A 102 -37.29 -20.05 -10.37
N PRO A 103 -38.26 -19.11 -10.49
CA PRO A 103 -38.22 -17.93 -11.36
C PRO A 103 -37.35 -16.80 -10.82
N LEU A 104 -36.69 -16.11 -11.76
CA LEU A 104 -35.74 -15.07 -11.43
C LEU A 104 -36.43 -13.81 -10.87
N ASP A 105 -36.08 -13.45 -9.64
CA ASP A 105 -36.51 -12.19 -9.01
C ASP A 105 -35.54 -11.08 -9.31
N LEU A 106 -36.02 -9.97 -9.88
CA LEU A 106 -35.22 -8.81 -10.25
C LEU A 106 -34.43 -8.24 -9.07
N ASN A 107 -35.08 -8.07 -7.94
CA ASN A 107 -34.42 -7.51 -6.75
C ASN A 107 -33.26 -8.40 -6.28
N ARG A 108 -33.49 -9.74 -6.33
CA ARG A 108 -32.45 -10.72 -5.95
C ARG A 108 -31.24 -10.61 -6.88
N ILE A 109 -31.45 -10.49 -8.20
CA ILE A 109 -30.39 -10.33 -9.19
C ILE A 109 -29.58 -9.05 -8.94
N LEU A 110 -30.25 -7.90 -8.78
CA LEU A 110 -29.60 -6.62 -8.55
C LEU A 110 -28.82 -6.56 -7.23
N VAL A 111 -29.36 -7.16 -6.16
CA VAL A 111 -28.65 -7.29 -4.88
C VAL A 111 -27.40 -8.16 -5.03
N THR A 112 -27.51 -9.28 -5.75
CA THR A 112 -26.37 -10.18 -5.99
C THR A 112 -25.28 -9.50 -6.81
N ILE A 113 -25.64 -8.71 -7.83
CA ILE A 113 -24.70 -7.92 -8.64
C ILE A 113 -23.97 -6.88 -7.77
N ARG A 114 -24.71 -6.14 -6.94
CA ARG A 114 -24.11 -5.15 -6.04
C ARG A 114 -23.12 -5.78 -5.07
N ASN A 115 -23.48 -6.89 -4.44
CA ASN A 115 -22.62 -7.62 -3.51
C ASN A 115 -21.34 -8.16 -4.21
N ALA A 116 -21.50 -8.65 -5.45
CA ALA A 116 -20.38 -9.11 -6.26
C ALA A 116 -19.41 -7.98 -6.60
N ASN A 117 -19.92 -6.82 -7.02
CA ASN A 117 -19.12 -5.63 -7.30
C ASN A 117 -18.38 -5.11 -6.07
N GLU A 118 -19.05 -5.03 -4.91
CA GLU A 118 -18.41 -4.63 -3.64
C GLU A 118 -17.27 -5.58 -3.28
N ARG A 119 -17.44 -6.89 -3.46
CA ARG A 119 -16.37 -7.86 -3.23
C ARG A 119 -15.19 -7.66 -4.18
N THR A 120 -15.45 -7.42 -5.45
CA THR A 120 -14.41 -7.19 -6.47
C THR A 120 -13.58 -5.95 -6.11
N VAL A 121 -14.22 -4.83 -5.74
CA VAL A 121 -13.55 -3.60 -5.29
C VAL A 121 -12.66 -3.87 -4.06
N LEU A 122 -13.17 -4.58 -3.05
CA LEU A 122 -12.40 -4.94 -1.86
C LEU A 122 -11.21 -5.86 -2.16
N VAL A 123 -11.35 -6.78 -3.12
CA VAL A 123 -10.26 -7.66 -3.57
C VAL A 123 -9.20 -6.86 -4.32
N GLU A 124 -9.59 -5.91 -5.18
CA GLU A 124 -8.68 -5.01 -5.89
C GLU A 124 -7.97 -4.05 -4.94
N GLU A 125 -8.68 -3.43 -3.99
CA GLU A 125 -8.07 -2.62 -2.93
C GLU A 125 -7.06 -3.44 -2.11
N ARG A 126 -7.40 -4.68 -1.75
CA ARG A 126 -6.50 -5.59 -1.05
C ARG A 126 -5.28 -5.97 -1.91
N LYS A 127 -5.44 -6.15 -3.23
CA LYS A 127 -4.33 -6.38 -4.17
C LYS A 127 -3.45 -5.15 -4.29
N GLN A 128 -4.03 -3.96 -4.43
CA GLN A 128 -3.28 -2.71 -4.46
C GLN A 128 -2.51 -2.47 -3.16
N LEU A 129 -3.13 -2.71 -2.00
CA LEU A 129 -2.47 -2.67 -0.70
C LEU A 129 -1.35 -3.71 -0.60
N LYS A 130 -1.57 -4.95 -1.08
CA LYS A 130 -0.52 -5.99 -1.11
C LYS A 130 0.59 -5.68 -2.09
N THR A 131 0.32 -5.03 -3.21
CA THR A 131 1.33 -4.61 -4.20
C THR A 131 2.15 -3.44 -3.64
N THR A 132 1.51 -2.51 -2.94
CA THR A 132 2.17 -1.45 -2.19
C THR A 132 3.06 -2.04 -1.08
N VAL A 133 2.57 -3.02 -0.32
CA VAL A 133 3.36 -3.74 0.70
C VAL A 133 4.47 -4.60 0.06
N LYS A 134 4.28 -5.20 -1.13
CA LYS A 134 5.34 -5.90 -1.87
C LYS A 134 6.39 -4.94 -2.45
N LYS A 135 6.02 -3.76 -2.92
CA LYS A 135 6.97 -2.70 -3.31
C LYS A 135 7.88 -2.30 -2.15
N PHE A 136 7.37 -2.33 -0.93
CA PHE A 136 8.15 -2.05 0.28
C PHE A 136 8.94 -3.25 0.83
N LYS A 137 8.57 -4.50 0.54
CA LYS A 137 9.34 -5.70 0.95
C LYS A 137 10.69 -5.88 0.21
N GLY A 138 10.94 -5.07 -0.82
CA GLY A 138 12.21 -5.01 -1.54
C GLY A 138 13.15 -3.88 -1.10
N SER A 139 12.84 -3.17 -0.01
CA SER A 139 13.61 -2.00 0.45
C SER A 139 14.83 -2.38 1.27
N ALA A 140 15.76 -3.14 0.68
CA ALA A 140 17.07 -3.31 1.29
C ALA A 140 17.80 -1.95 1.32
N ILE A 141 18.43 -1.61 2.43
CA ILE A 141 19.32 -0.47 2.51
C ILE A 141 20.53 -0.76 1.61
N ILE A 142 20.63 0.00 0.50
CA ILE A 142 21.67 -0.16 -0.51
C ILE A 142 22.86 0.72 -0.15
N GLY A 143 24.06 0.17 -0.32
CA GLY A 143 25.33 0.79 -0.03
C GLY A 143 26.22 -0.13 0.79
N GLU A 144 27.53 0.05 0.62
CA GLU A 144 28.59 -0.73 1.27
C GLU A 144 29.59 0.15 2.04
N THR A 145 29.42 1.48 1.98
CA THR A 145 30.26 2.40 2.75
C THR A 145 30.21 2.08 4.24
N GLN A 146 31.29 2.41 4.95
CA GLN A 146 31.42 2.15 6.39
C GLN A 146 30.24 2.74 7.20
N GLY A 147 29.73 3.92 6.79
CA GLY A 147 28.58 4.56 7.43
C GLY A 147 27.32 3.71 7.32
N ILE A 148 27.04 3.18 6.12
CA ILE A 148 25.87 2.34 5.87
C ILE A 148 26.02 0.96 6.53
N SER A 149 27.22 0.37 6.49
CA SER A 149 27.49 -0.91 7.16
C SER A 149 27.24 -0.83 8.67
N LYS A 150 27.68 0.25 9.33
CA LYS A 150 27.39 0.49 10.76
C LYS A 150 25.89 0.62 11.05
N ILE A 151 25.13 1.26 10.15
CA ILE A 151 23.68 1.36 10.29
C ILE A 151 23.04 -0.02 10.20
N LYS A 152 23.44 -0.85 9.23
CA LYS A 152 22.94 -2.23 9.08
C LYS A 152 23.23 -3.08 10.34
N GLU A 153 24.44 -3.03 10.85
CA GLU A 153 24.80 -3.72 12.10
C GLU A 153 23.99 -3.22 13.30
N MET A 154 23.73 -1.91 13.39
CA MET A 154 22.92 -1.34 14.46
C MET A 154 21.48 -1.78 14.35
N ILE A 155 20.91 -1.83 13.14
CA ILE A 155 19.57 -2.35 12.88
C ILE A 155 19.47 -3.81 13.36
N GLU A 156 20.40 -4.68 12.98
CA GLU A 156 20.41 -6.08 13.40
C GLU A 156 20.43 -6.26 14.92
N LYS A 157 21.20 -5.44 15.64
CA LYS A 157 21.30 -5.48 17.10
C LYS A 157 20.06 -4.93 17.80
N VAL A 158 19.44 -3.88 17.24
CA VAL A 158 18.36 -3.13 17.91
C VAL A 158 16.98 -3.66 17.51
N ALA A 159 16.82 -4.20 16.30
CA ALA A 159 15.52 -4.64 15.80
C ALA A 159 14.80 -5.65 16.69
N PRO A 160 15.46 -6.69 17.26
CA PRO A 160 14.80 -7.66 18.14
C PRO A 160 14.28 -7.09 19.46
N SER A 161 14.73 -5.90 19.85
CA SER A 161 14.28 -5.23 21.08
C SER A 161 13.09 -4.30 20.84
N ASP A 162 12.34 -3.96 21.89
CA ASP A 162 11.32 -2.91 21.84
C ASP A 162 11.88 -1.50 22.14
N ALA A 163 13.21 -1.33 22.11
CA ALA A 163 13.84 -0.05 22.33
C ALA A 163 13.35 0.99 21.32
N ARG A 164 13.11 2.21 21.82
CA ARG A 164 12.78 3.36 20.98
C ARG A 164 14.02 3.83 20.23
N VAL A 165 13.83 4.22 18.99
CA VAL A 165 14.90 4.66 18.12
C VAL A 165 14.58 6.06 17.58
N LEU A 166 15.53 6.97 17.69
CA LEU A 166 15.49 8.26 17.04
C LEU A 166 16.48 8.25 15.86
N ILE A 167 15.96 8.45 14.66
CA ILE A 167 16.73 8.48 13.42
C ILE A 167 16.92 9.94 13.02
N THR A 168 18.18 10.36 12.83
CA THR A 168 18.51 11.70 12.40
C THR A 168 19.18 11.69 11.04
N GLY A 169 19.07 12.76 10.27
CA GLY A 169 19.70 12.92 8.96
C GLY A 169 18.91 13.87 8.07
N GLU A 170 19.56 14.39 7.05
CA GLU A 170 18.93 15.32 6.12
C GLU A 170 17.75 14.73 5.36
N ASN A 171 16.98 15.60 4.68
CA ASN A 171 15.88 15.18 3.83
C ASN A 171 16.39 14.31 2.67
N GLY A 172 15.65 13.24 2.36
CA GLY A 172 15.97 12.36 1.24
C GLY A 172 17.13 11.38 1.48
N THR A 173 17.68 11.27 2.69
CA THR A 173 18.78 10.34 3.02
C THR A 173 18.34 8.89 3.18
N GLY A 174 17.02 8.63 3.37
CA GLY A 174 16.46 7.28 3.55
C GLY A 174 16.12 6.92 4.98
N LYS A 175 15.82 7.89 5.86
CA LYS A 175 15.39 7.67 7.26
C LYS A 175 14.22 6.67 7.37
N GLU A 176 13.24 6.76 6.47
CA GLU A 176 12.11 5.84 6.40
C GLU A 176 12.54 4.38 6.16
N LEU A 177 13.51 4.17 5.25
CA LEU A 177 14.04 2.83 4.97
C LEU A 177 14.68 2.20 6.22
N VAL A 178 15.38 3.01 7.02
CA VAL A 178 15.96 2.57 8.29
C VAL A 178 14.86 2.18 9.29
N ALA A 179 13.81 3.01 9.41
CA ALA A 179 12.68 2.71 10.29
C ALA A 179 11.95 1.43 9.89
N ARG A 180 11.73 1.25 8.59
CA ARG A 180 11.10 0.05 8.03
C ARG A 180 11.97 -1.19 8.23
N SER A 181 13.29 -1.08 7.99
CA SER A 181 14.22 -2.18 8.23
C SER A 181 14.26 -2.59 9.71
N LEU A 182 14.15 -1.63 10.64
CA LEU A 182 14.02 -1.93 12.08
C LEU A 182 12.75 -2.73 12.39
N HIS A 183 11.63 -2.40 11.75
CA HIS A 183 10.38 -3.14 11.90
C HIS A 183 10.46 -4.53 11.28
N ASP A 184 10.93 -4.64 10.03
CA ASP A 184 10.98 -5.91 9.28
C ASP A 184 11.88 -6.95 9.93
N ASN A 185 12.95 -6.52 10.63
CA ASN A 185 13.85 -7.39 11.37
C ASN A 185 13.46 -7.55 12.87
N SER A 186 12.31 -7.02 13.29
CA SER A 186 11.83 -7.10 14.67
C SER A 186 10.93 -8.30 14.92
N ASN A 187 10.68 -8.58 16.21
CA ASN A 187 9.67 -9.56 16.63
C ASN A 187 8.23 -9.15 16.26
N ARG A 188 8.02 -7.89 15.83
CA ARG A 188 6.73 -7.31 15.42
C ARG A 188 6.57 -7.24 13.90
N ASN A 189 7.41 -7.91 13.10
CA ASN A 189 7.44 -7.81 11.63
C ASN A 189 6.16 -8.27 10.91
N LYS A 190 5.29 -9.04 11.58
CA LYS A 190 3.98 -9.47 11.07
C LYS A 190 2.83 -8.56 11.49
N MET A 191 3.12 -7.61 12.38
CA MET A 191 2.17 -6.67 12.94
C MET A 191 2.16 -5.36 12.13
N PRO A 192 1.20 -4.45 12.35
CA PRO A 192 1.13 -3.21 11.59
C PRO A 192 2.38 -2.33 11.74
N PHE A 193 2.85 -1.78 10.63
CA PHE A 193 3.76 -0.64 10.58
C PHE A 193 2.94 0.59 10.20
N VAL A 194 2.72 1.50 11.15
CA VAL A 194 1.90 2.70 10.95
C VAL A 194 2.81 3.91 10.87
N GLU A 195 2.76 4.61 9.75
CA GLU A 195 3.56 5.80 9.48
C GLU A 195 2.74 7.07 9.66
N VAL A 196 3.37 8.09 10.23
CA VAL A 196 2.82 9.44 10.39
C VAL A 196 3.91 10.45 10.05
N ASN A 197 3.72 11.23 9.00
CA ASN A 197 4.55 12.38 8.71
C ASN A 197 3.98 13.61 9.43
N CYS A 198 4.66 14.04 10.51
CA CYS A 198 4.19 15.14 11.37
C CYS A 198 4.21 16.50 10.67
N ALA A 199 5.10 16.71 9.68
CA ALA A 199 5.16 17.95 8.91
C ALA A 199 4.05 18.06 7.86
N ALA A 200 3.50 16.93 7.39
CA ALA A 200 2.45 16.93 6.37
C ALA A 200 1.04 17.17 6.92
N ILE A 201 0.86 17.09 8.25
CA ILE A 201 -0.43 17.23 8.91
C ILE A 201 -0.52 18.61 9.54
N PRO A 202 -1.59 19.40 9.25
CA PRO A 202 -1.82 20.66 9.94
C PRO A 202 -1.81 20.52 11.47
N SER A 203 -1.24 21.52 12.17
CA SER A 203 -1.04 21.47 13.63
C SER A 203 -2.33 21.22 14.42
N GLU A 204 -3.47 21.71 13.91
CA GLU A 204 -4.79 21.55 14.53
C GLU A 204 -5.34 20.12 14.39
N LEU A 205 -4.86 19.37 13.39
CA LEU A 205 -5.35 18.03 13.09
C LEU A 205 -4.43 16.91 13.61
N ILE A 206 -3.17 17.23 13.93
CA ILE A 206 -2.16 16.24 14.33
C ILE A 206 -2.60 15.41 15.54
N GLU A 207 -3.25 16.03 16.53
CA GLU A 207 -3.74 15.33 17.70
C GLU A 207 -4.86 14.35 17.35
N SER A 208 -5.81 14.78 16.52
CA SER A 208 -6.90 13.93 16.04
C SER A 208 -6.38 12.75 15.20
N GLU A 209 -5.35 12.95 14.38
CA GLU A 209 -4.72 11.88 13.61
C GLU A 209 -3.97 10.90 14.51
N LEU A 210 -3.17 11.38 15.47
CA LEU A 210 -2.37 10.53 16.34
C LEU A 210 -3.22 9.75 17.35
N PHE A 211 -4.16 10.44 18.02
CA PHE A 211 -4.89 9.90 19.17
C PHE A 211 -6.34 9.52 18.86
N GLY A 212 -6.87 9.94 17.70
CA GLY A 212 -8.28 9.77 17.36
C GLY A 212 -9.19 10.84 17.99
N HIS A 213 -10.46 10.79 17.65
CA HIS A 213 -11.47 11.68 18.21
C HIS A 213 -12.81 10.97 18.40
N GLU A 214 -13.63 11.48 19.32
CA GLU A 214 -15.03 11.11 19.46
C GLU A 214 -15.92 12.06 18.64
N LYS A 215 -17.08 11.59 18.26
CA LYS A 215 -18.09 12.38 17.56
C LYS A 215 -18.41 13.64 18.37
N GLY A 216 -18.35 14.80 17.71
CA GLY A 216 -18.63 16.10 18.33
C GLY A 216 -17.43 16.75 19.03
N ALA A 217 -16.24 16.16 19.02
CA ALA A 217 -15.03 16.71 19.64
C ALA A 217 -14.62 18.08 19.03
N PHE A 218 -14.97 18.32 17.77
CA PHE A 218 -14.81 19.59 17.05
C PHE A 218 -15.84 19.68 15.92
N THR A 219 -15.98 20.85 15.29
CA THR A 219 -17.07 21.13 14.32
C THR A 219 -17.19 20.14 13.17
N SER A 220 -16.10 19.55 12.71
CA SER A 220 -16.07 18.55 11.63
C SER A 220 -16.03 17.09 12.09
N ALA A 221 -16.09 16.81 13.39
CA ALA A 221 -16.08 15.46 13.95
C ALA A 221 -17.47 14.80 13.86
N VAL A 222 -17.85 14.32 12.67
CA VAL A 222 -19.17 13.74 12.38
C VAL A 222 -19.34 12.31 12.98
N LYS A 223 -18.22 11.57 13.11
CA LYS A 223 -18.17 10.19 13.61
C LYS A 223 -16.90 9.96 14.42
N ASP A 224 -16.89 8.89 15.23
CA ASP A 224 -15.69 8.46 15.95
C ASP A 224 -14.60 8.02 14.98
N LYS A 225 -13.34 8.35 15.29
CA LYS A 225 -12.16 7.94 14.52
C LYS A 225 -11.08 7.39 15.45
N LYS A 226 -10.57 6.21 15.13
CA LYS A 226 -9.38 5.64 15.81
C LYS A 226 -8.13 6.41 15.39
N GLY A 227 -7.25 6.66 16.36
CA GLY A 227 -5.95 7.30 16.12
C GLY A 227 -4.88 6.33 15.65
N LYS A 228 -3.78 6.88 15.16
CA LYS A 228 -2.62 6.11 14.68
C LYS A 228 -1.98 5.27 15.78
N PHE A 229 -1.97 5.70 17.03
CA PHE A 229 -1.51 4.90 18.17
C PHE A 229 -2.36 3.63 18.35
N GLU A 230 -3.69 3.73 18.23
CA GLU A 230 -4.58 2.56 18.28
C GLU A 230 -4.34 1.62 17.10
N LEU A 231 -4.16 2.16 15.89
CA LEU A 231 -3.92 1.38 14.67
C LEU A 231 -2.56 0.67 14.68
N ALA A 232 -1.57 1.23 15.38
CA ALA A 232 -0.23 0.67 15.52
C ALA A 232 -0.13 -0.37 16.66
N SER A 233 -1.21 -0.63 17.39
CA SER A 233 -1.17 -1.53 18.56
C SER A 233 -0.72 -2.94 18.17
N GLY A 234 0.20 -3.49 18.94
CA GLY A 234 0.93 -4.74 18.67
C GLY A 234 2.10 -4.59 17.69
N GLY A 235 2.17 -3.49 16.95
CA GLY A 235 3.15 -3.24 15.88
C GLY A 235 4.14 -2.11 16.17
N THR A 236 4.43 -1.32 15.14
CA THR A 236 5.37 -0.20 15.20
C THR A 236 4.69 1.07 14.72
N LEU A 237 4.82 2.16 15.48
CA LEU A 237 4.46 3.52 15.08
C LEU A 237 5.72 4.26 14.66
N PHE A 238 5.77 4.71 13.42
CA PHE A 238 6.84 5.54 12.87
C PHE A 238 6.37 6.98 12.79
N LEU A 239 7.06 7.88 13.52
CA LEU A 239 6.81 9.32 13.57
C LEU A 239 7.89 10.02 12.76
N ASP A 240 7.61 10.33 11.51
CA ASP A 240 8.54 11.07 10.65
C ASP A 240 8.40 12.58 10.89
N GLU A 241 9.52 13.30 10.78
CA GLU A 241 9.67 14.72 11.04
C GLU A 241 9.07 15.15 12.40
N ILE A 242 9.45 14.40 13.46
CA ILE A 242 8.95 14.61 14.83
C ILE A 242 9.25 16.04 15.34
N GLY A 243 10.32 16.67 14.83
CA GLY A 243 10.71 18.05 15.18
C GLY A 243 9.73 19.12 14.70
N ASP A 244 8.73 18.78 13.87
CA ASP A 244 7.68 19.68 13.39
C ASP A 244 6.38 19.58 14.19
N MET A 245 6.36 18.73 15.21
CA MET A 245 5.17 18.51 16.03
C MET A 245 4.86 19.70 16.93
N SER A 246 3.57 20.07 17.06
CA SER A 246 3.12 21.12 17.97
C SER A 246 3.40 20.78 19.43
N ALA A 247 3.58 21.79 20.27
CA ALA A 247 3.89 21.61 21.70
C ALA A 247 2.82 20.79 22.45
N SER A 248 1.54 20.95 22.11
CA SER A 248 0.44 20.20 22.70
C SER A 248 0.49 18.71 22.30
N ALA A 249 0.77 18.42 21.03
CA ALA A 249 0.94 17.05 20.56
C ALA A 249 2.19 16.38 21.18
N GLN A 250 3.31 17.11 21.32
CA GLN A 250 4.50 16.61 22.02
C GLN A 250 4.19 16.17 23.46
N ALA A 251 3.39 16.94 24.21
CA ALA A 251 2.99 16.58 25.58
C ALA A 251 2.15 15.27 25.63
N LYS A 252 1.21 15.12 24.70
CA LYS A 252 0.38 13.89 24.61
C LYS A 252 1.20 12.67 24.16
N VAL A 253 2.13 12.85 23.19
CA VAL A 253 3.05 11.77 22.79
C VAL A 253 3.93 11.35 23.97
N LEU A 254 4.46 12.30 24.73
CA LEU A 254 5.24 11.99 25.94
C LEU A 254 4.44 11.14 26.93
N ARG A 255 3.19 11.52 27.21
CA ARG A 255 2.30 10.73 28.09
C ARG A 255 2.08 9.31 27.54
N ALA A 256 1.80 9.19 26.24
CA ALA A 256 1.64 7.89 25.59
C ALA A 256 2.90 7.00 25.71
N LEU A 257 4.11 7.60 25.62
CA LEU A 257 5.38 6.89 25.78
C LEU A 257 5.72 6.53 27.23
N GLN A 258 5.16 7.23 28.21
CA GLN A 258 5.41 7.00 29.62
C GLN A 258 4.44 5.99 30.23
N GLU A 259 3.15 6.14 29.92
CA GLU A 259 2.05 5.43 30.54
C GLU A 259 1.51 4.27 29.69
N ASN A 260 1.89 4.21 28.40
CA ASN A 260 1.31 3.31 27.40
C ASN A 260 -0.23 3.46 27.29
N VAL A 261 -0.71 4.69 27.49
CA VAL A 261 -2.13 5.05 27.49
C VAL A 261 -2.32 6.32 26.66
N ILE A 262 -3.39 6.36 25.91
CA ILE A 262 -3.84 7.53 25.16
C ILE A 262 -5.29 7.88 25.49
N GLN A 263 -5.68 9.10 25.18
CA GLN A 263 -7.08 9.55 25.21
C GLN A 263 -7.43 10.16 23.85
N ARG A 264 -8.62 9.85 23.33
CA ARG A 264 -9.14 10.48 22.13
C ARG A 264 -9.48 11.95 22.39
N VAL A 265 -9.38 12.76 21.37
CA VAL A 265 -9.83 14.17 21.45
C VAL A 265 -11.33 14.18 21.74
N GLY A 266 -11.72 14.91 22.78
CA GLY A 266 -13.10 14.97 23.26
C GLY A 266 -13.50 13.83 24.22
N SER A 267 -12.57 12.98 24.65
CA SER A 267 -12.81 11.90 25.59
C SER A 267 -11.83 11.90 26.76
N GLU A 268 -12.32 11.54 27.93
CA GLU A 268 -11.48 11.31 29.13
C GLU A 268 -11.13 9.82 29.32
N LYS A 269 -11.61 8.95 28.40
CA LYS A 269 -11.41 7.51 28.52
C LYS A 269 -10.00 7.12 28.14
N ASP A 270 -9.32 6.45 29.08
CA ASP A 270 -7.99 5.88 28.85
C ASP A 270 -8.06 4.64 27.96
N ILE A 271 -7.24 4.61 26.92
CA ILE A 271 -7.08 3.50 25.99
C ILE A 271 -5.63 3.01 26.09
N LYS A 272 -5.44 1.76 26.49
CA LYS A 272 -4.12 1.13 26.51
C LYS A 272 -3.63 0.86 25.09
N VAL A 273 -2.39 1.20 24.80
CA VAL A 273 -1.72 0.97 23.52
C VAL A 273 -0.38 0.28 23.77
N ASP A 274 -0.09 -0.70 22.93
CA ASP A 274 1.19 -1.40 22.91
C ASP A 274 1.81 -1.26 21.52
N CYS A 275 2.63 -0.24 21.33
CA CYS A 275 3.35 -0.07 20.08
C CYS A 275 4.81 0.31 20.34
N ARG A 276 5.70 -0.25 19.50
CA ARG A 276 7.09 0.22 19.44
C ARG A 276 7.11 1.56 18.70
N VAL A 277 7.76 2.58 19.27
CA VAL A 277 7.87 3.89 18.62
C VAL A 277 9.27 4.07 18.04
N VAL A 278 9.31 4.41 16.76
CA VAL A 278 10.49 4.86 16.01
C VAL A 278 10.21 6.28 15.54
N ALA A 279 11.11 7.22 15.78
CA ALA A 279 10.95 8.60 15.36
C ALA A 279 12.07 9.00 14.40
N ALA A 280 11.79 9.92 13.46
CA ALA A 280 12.80 10.48 12.58
C ALA A 280 12.68 12.01 12.50
N THR A 281 13.80 12.69 12.23
CA THR A 281 13.83 14.13 12.02
C THR A 281 15.06 14.55 11.20
N ASN A 282 14.92 15.62 10.44
CA ASN A 282 16.00 16.34 9.80
C ASN A 282 16.53 17.51 10.65
N LYS A 283 15.84 17.87 11.74
CA LYS A 283 16.19 19.00 12.61
C LYS A 283 17.21 18.60 13.67
N ASP A 284 18.04 19.55 14.08
CA ASP A 284 18.83 19.44 15.30
C ASP A 284 17.92 19.67 16.51
N LEU A 285 17.44 18.57 17.12
CA LEU A 285 16.53 18.66 18.26
C LEU A 285 17.15 19.35 19.46
N ARG A 286 18.47 19.32 19.66
CA ARG A 286 19.13 20.05 20.75
C ARG A 286 19.00 21.55 20.58
N LYS A 287 19.11 22.02 19.32
CA LYS A 287 18.88 23.43 18.99
C LYS A 287 17.41 23.79 19.18
N GLU A 288 16.50 22.93 18.72
CA GLU A 288 15.04 23.12 18.90
C GLU A 288 14.64 23.19 20.39
N ILE A 289 15.31 22.40 21.27
CA ILE A 289 15.14 22.44 22.72
C ILE A 289 15.62 23.77 23.30
N ALA A 290 16.81 24.21 22.91
CA ALA A 290 17.38 25.49 23.38
C ALA A 290 16.50 26.69 22.98
N GLU A 291 15.81 26.61 21.85
CA GLU A 291 14.88 27.64 21.36
C GLU A 291 13.42 27.44 21.84
N GLY A 292 13.17 26.46 22.68
CA GLY A 292 11.83 26.20 23.29
C GLY A 292 10.78 25.62 22.35
N ARG A 293 11.16 25.13 21.17
CA ARG A 293 10.25 24.51 20.19
C ARG A 293 10.08 23.01 20.34
N PHE A 294 11.01 22.35 21.02
CA PHE A 294 10.92 20.92 21.32
C PHE A 294 11.15 20.67 22.80
N ARG A 295 10.42 19.72 23.38
CA ARG A 295 10.51 19.40 24.81
C ARG A 295 11.72 18.48 25.08
N GLU A 296 12.50 18.81 26.07
CA GLU A 296 13.68 18.05 26.48
C GLU A 296 13.29 16.66 27.04
N ASP A 297 12.18 16.60 27.82
CA ASP A 297 11.68 15.34 28.39
C ASP A 297 11.23 14.33 27.30
N LEU A 298 10.60 14.82 26.23
CA LEU A 298 10.24 14.00 25.08
C LEU A 298 11.50 13.52 24.32
N TYR A 299 12.50 14.40 24.13
CA TYR A 299 13.76 14.01 23.49
C TYR A 299 14.40 12.83 24.22
N HIS A 300 14.60 12.93 25.55
CA HIS A 300 15.19 11.84 26.34
C HIS A 300 14.37 10.55 26.31
N ARG A 301 13.07 10.65 26.13
CA ARG A 301 12.20 9.49 26.03
C ARG A 301 12.25 8.81 24.66
N LEU A 302 12.49 9.56 23.58
CA LEU A 302 12.64 9.04 22.20
C LEU A 302 14.05 8.56 21.91
N ALA A 303 15.07 9.28 22.38
CA ALA A 303 16.48 9.09 22.03
C ALA A 303 17.15 8.01 22.89
N VAL A 304 16.53 6.83 23.03
CA VAL A 304 17.16 5.68 23.71
C VAL A 304 18.28 5.11 22.84
N ILE A 305 18.01 4.94 21.56
CA ILE A 305 19.01 4.58 20.55
C ILE A 305 18.99 5.68 19.48
N LEU A 306 20.16 6.18 19.10
CA LEU A 306 20.34 7.18 18.08
C LEU A 306 20.97 6.53 16.84
N ILE A 307 20.32 6.71 15.67
CA ILE A 307 20.85 6.28 14.38
C ILE A 307 20.95 7.53 13.51
N HIS A 308 22.18 7.88 13.12
CA HIS A 308 22.41 8.98 12.17
C HIS A 308 22.60 8.43 10.76
N VAL A 309 21.79 8.92 9.82
CA VAL A 309 21.86 8.53 8.40
C VAL A 309 22.68 9.58 7.66
N PRO A 310 23.85 9.20 7.11
CA PRO A 310 24.73 10.13 6.42
C PRO A 310 24.12 10.65 5.12
N THR A 311 24.52 11.86 4.72
CA THR A 311 24.15 12.44 3.43
C THR A 311 24.74 11.62 2.28
N LEU A 312 24.20 11.78 1.07
CA LEU A 312 24.72 11.10 -0.10
C LEU A 312 26.13 11.60 -0.46
N ASN A 313 26.43 12.87 -0.15
CA ASN A 313 27.74 13.46 -0.35
C ASN A 313 28.83 12.88 0.56
N GLU A 314 28.46 12.33 1.73
CA GLU A 314 29.39 11.63 2.66
C GLU A 314 29.62 10.18 2.28
N ARG A 315 28.85 9.64 1.30
CA ARG A 315 28.93 8.25 0.81
C ARG A 315 28.92 8.17 -0.72
N LYS A 316 29.73 8.98 -1.37
CA LYS A 316 29.81 9.07 -2.83
C LYS A 316 30.09 7.72 -3.51
N GLU A 317 30.80 6.83 -2.84
CA GLU A 317 31.13 5.49 -3.30
C GLU A 317 29.87 4.61 -3.52
N ASP A 318 28.76 4.92 -2.83
CA ASP A 318 27.51 4.20 -3.00
C ASP A 318 26.67 4.70 -4.22
N ILE A 319 27.02 5.87 -4.81
CA ILE A 319 26.26 6.49 -5.89
C ILE A 319 26.13 5.58 -7.12
N PRO A 320 27.19 4.95 -7.63
CA PRO A 320 27.08 4.08 -8.81
C PRO A 320 26.14 2.88 -8.56
N VAL A 321 26.20 2.28 -7.37
CA VAL A 321 25.34 1.13 -7.00
C VAL A 321 23.88 1.58 -6.87
N LEU A 322 23.64 2.74 -6.23
CA LEU A 322 22.30 3.33 -6.09
C LEU A 322 21.72 3.73 -7.46
N ALA A 323 22.52 4.35 -8.34
CA ALA A 323 22.10 4.75 -9.67
C ALA A 323 21.64 3.54 -10.51
N ASN A 324 22.44 2.47 -10.53
CA ASN A 324 22.11 1.23 -11.24
C ASN A 324 20.88 0.53 -10.65
N HIS A 325 20.73 0.56 -9.32
CA HIS A 325 19.53 0.04 -8.67
C HIS A 325 18.27 0.81 -9.10
N PHE A 326 18.31 2.15 -9.08
CA PHE A 326 17.17 2.97 -9.52
C PHE A 326 16.89 2.81 -11.00
N LEU A 327 17.93 2.71 -11.84
CA LEU A 327 17.77 2.43 -13.27
C LEU A 327 16.96 1.14 -13.49
N THR A 328 17.35 0.06 -12.80
CA THR A 328 16.67 -1.23 -12.90
C THR A 328 15.24 -1.15 -12.36
N SER A 329 15.06 -0.59 -11.15
CA SER A 329 13.75 -0.51 -10.49
C SER A 329 12.76 0.33 -11.27
N VAL A 330 13.18 1.48 -11.80
CA VAL A 330 12.30 2.37 -12.57
C VAL A 330 11.94 1.76 -13.93
N CYS A 331 12.91 1.15 -14.64
CA CYS A 331 12.61 0.45 -15.88
C CYS A 331 11.61 -0.69 -15.68
N ASP A 332 11.79 -1.49 -14.61
CA ASP A 332 10.87 -2.60 -14.29
C ASP A 332 9.48 -2.08 -13.86
N GLU A 333 9.41 -0.97 -13.10
CA GLU A 333 8.16 -0.33 -12.67
C GLU A 333 7.35 0.24 -13.84
N GLN A 334 8.03 0.82 -14.83
CA GLN A 334 7.40 1.47 -15.99
C GLN A 334 7.22 0.52 -17.18
N GLY A 335 7.72 -0.71 -17.11
CA GLY A 335 7.68 -1.68 -18.22
C GLY A 335 8.52 -1.25 -19.43
N ILE A 336 9.59 -0.47 -19.20
CA ILE A 336 10.49 0.03 -20.23
C ILE A 336 11.66 -0.94 -20.38
N ALA A 337 12.18 -1.07 -21.60
CA ALA A 337 13.39 -1.84 -21.86
C ALA A 337 14.56 -1.32 -21.00
N ARG A 338 15.31 -2.24 -20.39
CA ARG A 338 16.44 -1.89 -19.53
C ARG A 338 17.46 -1.05 -20.26
N LYS A 339 17.87 0.05 -19.63
CA LYS A 339 18.93 0.93 -20.08
C LYS A 339 20.20 0.68 -19.27
N ASN A 340 21.32 1.24 -19.70
CA ASN A 340 22.60 1.15 -19.00
C ASN A 340 23.26 2.53 -18.92
N PHE A 341 24.00 2.78 -17.85
CA PHE A 341 24.93 3.89 -17.76
C PHE A 341 26.27 3.49 -18.37
N ASP A 342 26.95 4.40 -19.07
CA ASP A 342 28.36 4.26 -19.33
C ASP A 342 29.21 4.68 -18.09
N ASP A 343 30.49 4.35 -18.09
CA ASP A 343 31.39 4.68 -16.97
C ASP A 343 31.54 6.19 -16.79
N GLY A 344 31.46 6.95 -17.88
CA GLY A 344 31.51 8.41 -17.86
C GLY A 344 30.31 9.03 -17.15
N ALA A 345 29.12 8.48 -17.39
CA ALA A 345 27.88 8.90 -16.72
C ALA A 345 27.93 8.63 -15.21
N LEU A 346 28.36 7.44 -14.80
CA LEU A 346 28.48 7.09 -13.37
C LEU A 346 29.50 7.98 -12.65
N ASN A 347 30.62 8.25 -13.27
CA ASN A 347 31.64 9.17 -12.74
C ASN A 347 31.07 10.59 -12.60
N GLU A 348 30.32 11.07 -13.59
CA GLU A 348 29.71 12.42 -13.52
C GLU A 348 28.66 12.49 -12.41
N LEU A 349 27.77 11.48 -12.27
CA LEU A 349 26.82 11.38 -11.16
C LEU A 349 27.51 11.42 -9.80
N THR A 350 28.69 10.80 -9.67
CA THR A 350 29.47 10.79 -8.41
C THR A 350 30.05 12.17 -8.06
N ASN A 351 30.28 13.03 -9.05
CA ASN A 351 30.83 14.37 -8.87
C ASN A 351 29.78 15.43 -8.54
N ILE A 352 28.50 15.14 -8.74
CA ILE A 352 27.40 16.06 -8.42
C ILE A 352 27.29 16.24 -6.89
N ASN A 353 26.96 17.46 -6.47
CA ASN A 353 26.63 17.76 -5.08
C ASN A 353 25.13 17.55 -4.86
N TRP A 354 24.77 16.50 -4.14
CA TRP A 354 23.40 16.02 -3.93
C TRP A 354 22.77 16.69 -2.71
N THR A 355 22.12 17.84 -2.89
CA THR A 355 21.40 18.55 -1.80
C THR A 355 20.11 17.88 -1.39
N GLY A 356 19.44 17.19 -2.30
CA GLY A 356 18.23 16.38 -2.04
C GLY A 356 18.52 14.90 -1.81
N ASN A 357 19.83 14.54 -1.68
CA ASN A 357 20.28 13.19 -1.33
C ASN A 357 19.74 12.09 -2.29
N ILE A 358 19.33 10.95 -1.76
CA ILE A 358 18.84 9.79 -2.55
C ILE A 358 17.55 10.14 -3.32
N ARG A 359 16.70 11.00 -2.76
CA ARG A 359 15.46 11.41 -3.44
C ARG A 359 15.76 12.18 -4.73
N GLU A 360 16.76 13.06 -4.69
CA GLU A 360 17.21 13.81 -5.86
C GLU A 360 17.87 12.87 -6.88
N LEU A 361 18.75 11.97 -6.44
CA LEU A 361 19.39 10.99 -7.32
C LEU A 361 18.35 10.14 -8.05
N ARG A 362 17.33 9.61 -7.35
CA ARG A 362 16.25 8.83 -7.98
C ARG A 362 15.50 9.64 -9.04
N ASN A 363 15.14 10.89 -8.74
CA ASN A 363 14.44 11.76 -9.67
C ASN A 363 15.26 12.05 -10.93
N ILE A 364 16.57 12.23 -10.76
CA ILE A 364 17.49 12.47 -11.89
C ILE A 364 17.64 11.19 -12.73
N VAL A 365 17.79 10.02 -12.11
CA VAL A 365 17.83 8.74 -12.83
C VAL A 365 16.55 8.52 -13.60
N GLU A 366 15.37 8.78 -13.01
CA GLU A 366 14.09 8.67 -13.69
C GLU A 366 14.00 9.64 -14.89
N ARG A 367 14.47 10.87 -14.74
CA ARG A 367 14.55 11.85 -15.83
C ARG A 367 15.47 11.36 -16.96
N LEU A 368 16.62 10.80 -16.65
CA LEU A 368 17.55 10.25 -17.64
C LEU A 368 16.94 9.04 -18.38
N ILE A 369 16.19 8.19 -17.69
CA ILE A 369 15.46 7.08 -18.31
C ILE A 369 14.46 7.59 -19.33
N ILE A 370 13.77 8.69 -19.05
CA ILE A 370 12.73 9.25 -19.95
C ILE A 370 13.36 9.95 -21.15
N LEU A 371 14.45 10.70 -20.96
CA LEU A 371 14.98 11.63 -21.95
C LEU A 371 16.13 11.07 -22.81
N CYS A 372 16.77 9.98 -22.39
CA CYS A 372 17.94 9.42 -23.08
C CYS A 372 17.61 8.12 -23.80
N ASP A 373 18.50 7.70 -24.70
CA ASP A 373 18.44 6.44 -25.43
C ASP A 373 18.82 5.23 -24.55
N HIS A 374 19.13 4.10 -25.18
CA HIS A 374 19.42 2.83 -24.48
C HIS A 374 20.67 2.89 -23.60
N ILE A 375 21.66 3.69 -23.99
CA ILE A 375 22.88 3.93 -23.19
C ILE A 375 22.86 5.40 -22.76
N ILE A 376 22.91 5.62 -21.46
CA ILE A 376 22.97 6.95 -20.83
C ILE A 376 24.45 7.34 -20.73
N THR A 377 24.83 8.42 -21.41
CA THR A 377 26.20 8.87 -21.53
C THR A 377 26.54 10.00 -20.54
N LYS A 378 27.84 10.32 -20.44
CA LYS A 378 28.30 11.49 -19.68
C LYS A 378 27.64 12.79 -20.15
N GLU A 379 27.50 12.98 -21.46
CA GLU A 379 26.88 14.16 -22.06
C GLU A 379 25.40 14.30 -21.65
N ASP A 380 24.70 13.17 -21.54
CA ASP A 380 23.31 13.13 -21.08
C ASP A 380 23.20 13.59 -19.62
N VAL A 381 24.10 13.11 -18.75
CA VAL A 381 24.14 13.52 -17.35
C VAL A 381 24.43 15.02 -17.23
N LEU A 382 25.43 15.53 -17.94
CA LEU A 382 25.75 16.98 -17.96
C LEU A 382 24.57 17.82 -18.44
N ARG A 383 23.83 17.34 -19.43
CA ARG A 383 22.69 18.05 -20.02
C ARG A 383 21.43 18.01 -19.15
N TYR A 384 21.12 16.87 -18.52
CA TYR A 384 19.82 16.65 -17.89
C TYR A 384 19.86 16.54 -16.36
N ALA A 385 21.03 16.34 -15.72
CA ALA A 385 21.10 16.26 -14.28
C ALA A 385 21.09 17.64 -13.59
N ASN A 386 21.55 18.70 -14.28
CA ASN A 386 21.57 20.08 -13.75
C ASN A 386 20.74 21.03 -14.65
N PRO A 387 19.39 21.01 -14.61
CA PRO A 387 18.56 21.80 -15.50
C PRO A 387 18.55 23.33 -15.19
N GLY A 388 19.45 23.82 -14.37
CA GLY A 388 19.55 25.21 -13.93
C GLY A 388 20.92 25.87 -14.16
N LYS A 389 21.81 25.29 -14.97
CA LYS A 389 23.03 25.94 -15.43
C LYS A 389 23.02 26.18 -16.92
#